data_97729115e04de3d420c9976b052f1b91
#
_entry.id   97729115e04de3d420c9976b052f1b91
#
_cell.length_a   1.000
_cell.length_b   1.000
_cell.length_c   1.000
_cell.angle_alpha   90.00
_cell.angle_beta   90.00
_cell.angle_gamma   90.00
#
_symmetry.space_group_name_H-M   'P 1'
#
loop_
_entity.id
_entity.type
_entity.pdbx_description
1 polymer ?
#
loop_
_entity_poly.entity_id
_entity_poly.type
_entity_poly.pdbx_seq_one_letter_code
_entity_poly.pdbx_strand_id
1 'polypeptide(L)'
;MAKLDTHATIDWTACELIEQIPGKVSGRPIVRGTRILPDGIVNSYDMGESIEEIHEDWPSLSIAQIKRLIEFARAYREQPNP
;
A
#
# COMPACT_ATOMS: atom_id res chain seq x y z
N MET A 1 -18.48 -14.07 -11.52
CA MET A 1 -18.02 -13.70 -11.47
C MET A 1 -17.13 -13.28 -11.09
N ALA A 2 -17.00 -13.26 -10.98
CA ALA A 2 -16.44 -12.73 -10.66
C ALA A 2 -15.37 -12.41 -10.66
N LYS A 3 -15.20 -12.18 -10.78
CA LYS A 3 -14.33 -11.84 -10.79
C LYS A 3 -13.51 -11.53 -10.29
N LEU A 4 -13.41 -11.63 -10.10
CA LEU A 4 -12.69 -11.26 -9.78
C LEU A 4 -11.85 -10.75 -9.37
N ASP A 5 -11.83 -11.44 -8.66
CA ASP A 5 -11.29 -10.32 -8.50
C ASP A 5 -9.86 -10.34 -8.15
N THR A 6 -9.10 -10.35 -9.13
CA THR A 6 -7.69 -10.41 -9.06
C THR A 6 -7.10 -9.19 -8.40
N HIS A 7 -7.92 -8.17 -8.23
CA HIS A 7 -7.47 -6.95 -7.59
C HIS A 7 -8.25 -6.72 -6.33
N ALA A 8 -8.32 -7.78 -5.52
CA ALA A 8 -8.98 -7.64 -4.24
C ALA A 8 -8.39 -6.47 -3.50
N THR A 9 -9.23 -5.65 -2.96
CA THR A 9 -8.82 -4.49 -2.22
C THR A 9 -8.06 -4.94 -0.97
N ILE A 10 -6.89 -4.40 -0.78
CA ILE A 10 -6.09 -4.70 0.40
C ILE A 10 -6.67 -3.94 1.57
N ASP A 11 -6.87 -4.62 2.68
CA ASP A 11 -7.31 -3.97 3.90
C ASP A 11 -6.10 -3.39 4.61
N TRP A 12 -5.78 -2.16 4.27
CA TRP A 12 -4.60 -1.49 4.80
C TRP A 12 -4.70 -1.19 6.29
N THR A 13 -5.91 -1.23 6.85
CA THR A 13 -6.08 -0.86 8.25
C THR A 13 -5.37 -1.82 9.20
N ALA A 14 -5.01 -3.00 8.73
CA ALA A 14 -4.27 -3.96 9.53
C ALA A 14 -2.76 -3.70 9.53
N CYS A 15 -2.29 -2.75 8.73
CA CYS A 15 -0.86 -2.45 8.65
C CYS A 15 -0.49 -1.36 9.66
N GLU A 16 0.57 -1.60 10.41
CA GLU A 16 0.98 -0.67 11.47
C GLU A 16 1.42 0.69 10.93
N LEU A 17 1.79 0.77 9.65
CA LEU A 17 2.22 2.03 9.05
C LEU A 17 1.06 2.89 8.55
N ILE A 18 -0.15 2.42 8.69
CA ILE A 18 -1.32 3.05 8.07
C ILE A 18 -2.19 3.70 9.13
N GLU A 19 -2.74 4.86 8.79
CA GLU A 19 -3.77 5.50 9.60
C GLU A 19 -4.93 5.89 8.71
N GLN A 20 -6.07 6.10 9.32
CA GLN A 20 -7.28 6.49 8.62
C GLN A 20 -7.93 7.57 9.44
N ILE A 21 -8.00 8.79 8.90
CA ILE A 21 -8.47 9.95 9.63
C ILE A 21 -9.66 10.52 8.88
N PRO A 22 -10.84 10.60 9.52
CA PRO A 22 -12.01 11.17 8.87
C PRO A 22 -11.70 12.59 8.37
N GLY A 23 -12.08 12.88 7.14
CA GLY A 23 -11.87 14.20 6.55
C GLY A 23 -10.49 14.42 5.97
N LYS A 24 -9.54 13.52 6.21
CA LYS A 24 -8.22 13.63 5.62
C LYS A 24 -8.12 12.64 4.48
N VAL A 25 -7.83 13.13 3.27
CA VAL A 25 -7.80 12.33 2.05
C VAL A 25 -9.09 11.50 1.93
N SER A 26 -10.22 12.17 2.18
CA SER A 26 -11.55 11.56 2.12
C SER A 26 -11.69 10.34 3.01
N GLY A 27 -10.95 10.28 4.10
CA GLY A 27 -11.03 9.17 5.04
C GLY A 27 -10.39 7.89 4.55
N ARG A 28 -9.60 7.95 3.48
CA ARG A 28 -8.94 6.77 2.93
C ARG A 28 -7.72 6.40 3.76
N PRO A 29 -7.35 5.11 3.76
CA PRO A 29 -6.11 4.70 4.43
C PRO A 29 -4.90 5.39 3.80
N ILE A 30 -4.06 5.97 4.64
CA ILE A 30 -2.86 6.68 4.19
C ILE A 30 -1.68 6.23 5.04
N VAL A 31 -0.48 6.44 4.52
CA VAL A 31 0.72 6.19 5.32
C VAL A 31 0.75 7.21 6.45
N ARG A 32 0.94 6.73 7.66
CA ARG A 32 0.86 7.53 8.88
C ARG A 32 1.71 8.77 8.78
N GLY A 33 1.13 9.92 9.11
CA GLY A 33 1.80 11.20 9.06
C GLY A 33 1.94 11.81 7.69
N THR A 34 1.33 11.22 6.66
CA THR A 34 1.41 11.73 5.29
C THR A 34 0.02 11.75 4.68
N ARG A 35 -0.05 12.17 3.41
CA ARG A 35 -1.28 12.03 2.60
C ARG A 35 -1.10 11.00 1.51
N ILE A 36 -0.12 10.13 1.64
CA ILE A 36 0.23 9.16 0.62
C ILE A 36 -0.68 7.94 0.72
N LEU A 37 -1.30 7.60 -0.41
CA LEU A 37 -2.10 6.39 -0.50
C LEU A 37 -1.16 5.21 -0.75
N PRO A 38 -1.21 4.17 0.09
CA PRO A 38 -0.27 3.06 -0.06
C PRO A 38 -0.45 2.29 -1.37
N ASP A 39 -1.64 2.33 -1.96
CA ASP A 39 -1.88 1.63 -3.22
C ASP A 39 -0.98 2.13 -4.34
N GLY A 40 -0.64 3.42 -4.35
CA GLY A 40 0.24 3.96 -5.38
C GLY A 40 1.62 3.32 -5.34
N ILE A 41 2.11 3.06 -4.14
CA ILE A 41 3.42 2.44 -3.97
C ILE A 41 3.39 1.00 -4.47
N VAL A 42 2.34 0.26 -4.12
CA VAL A 42 2.21 -1.12 -4.55
C VAL A 42 2.04 -1.20 -6.06
N ASN A 43 1.26 -0.28 -6.64
CA ASN A 43 1.09 -0.25 -8.09
C ASN A 43 2.41 -0.03 -8.81
N SER A 44 3.25 0.88 -8.31
CA SER A 44 4.55 1.11 -8.91
C SER A 44 5.42 -0.14 -8.87
N TYR A 45 5.40 -0.83 -7.75
CA TYR A 45 6.15 -2.07 -7.62
C TYR A 45 5.62 -3.13 -8.58
N ASP A 46 4.30 -3.26 -8.68
CA ASP A 46 3.67 -4.22 -9.59
C ASP A 46 4.01 -3.94 -11.04
N MET A 47 4.26 -2.68 -11.36
CA MET A 47 4.63 -2.28 -12.71
C MET A 47 6.11 -2.47 -13.00
N GLY A 48 6.87 -2.98 -12.05
CA GLY A 48 8.27 -3.32 -12.27
C GLY A 48 9.28 -2.33 -11.74
N GLU A 49 8.83 -1.29 -11.03
CA GLU A 49 9.80 -0.34 -10.48
C GLU A 49 10.53 -0.94 -9.29
N SER A 50 11.80 -0.60 -9.18
CA SER A 50 12.59 -1.05 -8.04
C SER A 50 12.22 -0.23 -6.80
N ILE A 51 12.63 -0.74 -5.64
CA ILE A 51 12.42 -0.03 -4.38
C ILE A 51 13.06 1.36 -4.44
N GLU A 52 14.25 1.45 -5.03
CA GLU A 52 14.97 2.72 -5.14
C GLU A 52 14.22 3.71 -6.02
N GLU A 53 13.67 3.22 -7.13
CA GLU A 53 12.89 4.09 -8.02
C GLU A 53 11.62 4.59 -7.34
N ILE A 54 10.98 3.72 -6.58
CA ILE A 54 9.80 4.11 -5.83
C ILE A 54 10.16 5.17 -4.81
N HIS A 55 11.29 5.01 -4.14
CA HIS A 55 11.73 5.99 -3.16
C HIS A 55 11.97 7.36 -3.80
N GLU A 56 12.43 7.38 -5.05
CA GLU A 56 12.61 8.65 -5.74
C GLU A 56 11.28 9.37 -5.95
N ASP A 57 10.23 8.63 -6.18
CA ASP A 57 8.90 9.22 -6.38
C ASP A 57 8.24 9.62 -5.06
N TRP A 58 8.56 8.92 -3.98
CA TRP A 58 8.00 9.21 -2.66
C TRP A 58 9.13 9.40 -1.65
N PRO A 59 9.91 10.48 -1.80
CA PRO A 59 11.10 10.65 -0.95
C PRO A 59 10.79 10.89 0.52
N SER A 60 9.55 11.24 0.85
CA SER A 60 9.18 11.40 2.25
C SER A 60 9.03 10.08 3.00
N LEU A 61 9.00 8.96 2.26
CA LEU A 61 8.98 7.65 2.89
C LEU A 61 10.37 7.05 2.88
N SER A 62 10.73 6.35 3.94
CA SER A 62 12.02 5.66 3.96
C SER A 62 11.95 4.39 3.12
N ILE A 63 13.12 3.88 2.76
CA ILE A 63 13.20 2.59 2.07
C ILE A 63 12.52 1.51 2.91
N ALA A 64 12.72 1.54 4.23
CA ALA A 64 12.12 0.55 5.11
C ALA A 64 10.59 0.63 5.08
N GLN A 65 10.04 1.83 5.06
CA GLN A 65 8.60 1.99 4.97
C GLN A 65 8.06 1.44 3.66
N ILE A 66 8.73 1.74 2.56
CA ILE A 66 8.31 1.26 1.24
C ILE A 66 8.34 -0.27 1.21
N LYS A 67 9.42 -0.86 1.70
CA LYS A 67 9.53 -2.32 1.75
C LYS A 67 8.41 -2.93 2.59
N ARG A 68 8.10 -2.32 3.73
CA ARG A 68 7.06 -2.85 4.61
C ARG A 68 5.69 -2.81 3.94
N LEU A 69 5.39 -1.72 3.24
CA LEU A 69 4.11 -1.61 2.54
C LEU A 69 3.98 -2.69 1.45
N ILE A 70 5.04 -2.89 0.69
CA ILE A 70 5.05 -3.90 -0.35
C ILE A 70 4.91 -5.30 0.25
N GLU A 71 5.63 -5.54 1.34
CA GLU A 71 5.57 -6.83 2.03
C GLU A 71 4.17 -7.10 2.57
N PHE A 72 3.55 -6.08 3.15
CA PHE A 72 2.19 -6.22 3.67
C PHE A 72 1.22 -6.58 2.53
N ALA A 73 1.33 -5.89 1.40
CA ALA A 73 0.46 -6.15 0.26
C ALA A 73 0.66 -7.56 -0.27
N ARG A 74 1.92 -7.98 -0.37
CA ARG A 74 2.21 -9.34 -0.85
C ARG A 74 1.62 -10.39 0.08
N ALA A 75 1.83 -10.22 1.36
CA ALA A 75 1.32 -11.18 2.34
C ALA A 75 -0.20 -11.24 2.30
N TYR A 76 -0.84 -10.09 2.14
CA TYR A 76 -2.30 -10.03 2.06
C TYR A 76 -2.81 -10.80 0.85
N ARG A 77 -2.16 -10.60 -0.29
CA ARG A 77 -2.59 -11.24 -1.54
C ARG A 77 -2.34 -12.75 -1.53
N GLU A 78 -1.37 -13.20 -0.74
CA GLU A 78 -1.01 -14.62 -0.67
C GLU A 78 -1.81 -15.37 0.37
N GLN A 79 -2.64 -14.68 1.13
CA GLN A 79 -3.47 -15.36 2.13
C GLN A 79 -4.45 -16.30 1.44
N PRO A 80 -4.55 -17.55 1.94
CA PRO A 80 -5.54 -18.45 1.35
C PRO A 80 -6.93 -17.94 1.65
N ASN A 81 -7.83 -18.11 0.72
CA ASN A 81 -9.22 -17.78 0.95
C ASN A 81 -9.84 -18.84 1.82
N PRO A 82 -10.63 -18.43 2.83
CA PRO A 82 -11.33 -19.41 3.65
C PRO A 82 -12.37 -20.17 2.87
#